data_83f20e3bae77b1083313a05dcc150d53
#
_entry.id   83f20e3bae77b1083313a05dcc150d53
#
_cell.length_a   1.000
_cell.length_b   1.000
_cell.length_c   1.000
_cell.angle_alpha   90.00
_cell.angle_beta   90.00
_cell.angle_gamma   90.00
#
_symmetry.space_group_name_H-M   'P 1'
#
loop_
_entity.id
_entity.type
_entity.pdbx_description
1 polymer ?
#
loop_
_entity_poly.entity_id
_entity_poly.type
_entity_poly.pdbx_seq_one_letter_code
_entity_poly.pdbx_strand_id
1 'polypeptide(L)'
;MKITCAAVRNFSSRPEPIFDLMVDAAGFPACFDGYGLIPAIRSIRLAEPLAVGVVRHIYNADNSVLNERVTVVDKPHRHAYILSGFQAPFSWLVRQGEADWRLSEKSGGTEVSWTYEFTLTSALVFPLCFLLLKFFMQQAMQRCLANMDQVCSNKNTD
;
A
#
# COMPACT_ATOMS: atom_id res chain seq x y z
N MET A 1 -4.13 0.25 20.68
CA MET A 1 -5.15 -0.54 19.95
C MET A 1 -4.85 -0.44 18.46
N LYS A 2 -5.02 -1.52 17.72
CA LYS A 2 -4.68 -1.62 16.29
C LYS A 2 -5.87 -2.14 15.49
N ILE A 3 -5.93 -1.77 14.21
CA ILE A 3 -6.91 -2.27 13.24
C ILE A 3 -6.14 -2.78 12.02
N THR A 4 -6.42 -4.01 11.59
CA THR A 4 -5.81 -4.63 10.42
C THR A 4 -6.76 -4.62 9.23
N CYS A 5 -6.29 -4.10 8.10
CA CYS A 5 -6.91 -4.25 6.79
C CYS A 5 -6.09 -5.25 5.98
N ALA A 6 -6.74 -6.01 5.12
CA ALA A 6 -6.05 -6.97 4.26
C ALA A 6 -6.73 -7.06 2.89
N ALA A 7 -5.90 -7.24 1.87
CA ALA A 7 -6.35 -7.56 0.52
C ALA A 7 -5.48 -8.68 -0.04
N VAL A 8 -6.09 -9.61 -0.75
CA VAL A 8 -5.43 -10.74 -1.39
C VAL A 8 -5.93 -10.85 -2.83
N ARG A 9 -5.01 -11.07 -3.76
CA ARG A 9 -5.36 -11.30 -5.17
C ARG A 9 -4.39 -12.27 -5.82
N ASN A 10 -4.93 -13.15 -6.66
CA ASN A 10 -4.14 -14.01 -7.52
C ASN A 10 -3.88 -13.31 -8.86
N PHE A 11 -2.61 -13.12 -9.18
CA PHE A 11 -2.13 -12.56 -10.44
C PHE A 11 -1.74 -13.69 -11.37
N SER A 12 -1.98 -13.53 -12.67
CA SER A 12 -1.47 -14.47 -13.69
C SER A 12 0.03 -14.27 -13.98
N SER A 13 0.60 -13.17 -13.52
CA SER A 13 2.01 -12.82 -13.72
C SER A 13 2.93 -13.50 -12.70
N ARG A 14 4.22 -13.59 -13.06
CA ARG A 14 5.29 -14.00 -12.15
C ARG A 14 5.53 -12.94 -11.06
N PRO A 15 6.17 -13.31 -9.93
CA PRO A 15 6.34 -12.37 -8.84
C PRO A 15 7.26 -11.17 -9.16
N GLU A 16 8.27 -11.33 -10.02
CA GLU A 16 9.23 -10.26 -10.31
C GLU A 16 8.59 -9.00 -10.92
N PRO A 17 7.79 -9.07 -12.00
CA PRO A 17 7.16 -7.87 -12.55
C PRO A 17 6.14 -7.24 -11.60
N ILE A 18 5.49 -8.03 -10.74
CA ILE A 18 4.57 -7.51 -9.73
C ILE A 18 5.35 -6.74 -8.66
N PHE A 19 6.45 -7.32 -8.18
CA PHE A 19 7.32 -6.67 -7.20
C PHE A 19 7.91 -5.36 -7.75
N ASP A 20 8.40 -5.38 -8.99
CA ASP A 20 8.97 -4.20 -9.63
C ASP A 20 7.94 -3.07 -9.74
N LEU A 21 6.70 -3.37 -10.14
CA LEU A 21 5.62 -2.38 -10.18
C LEU A 21 5.27 -1.84 -8.78
N MET A 22 5.19 -2.72 -7.79
CA MET A 22 4.85 -2.36 -6.41
C MET A 22 5.82 -1.34 -5.80
N VAL A 23 7.10 -1.45 -6.11
CA VAL A 23 8.14 -0.55 -5.58
C VAL A 23 8.48 0.61 -6.52
N ASP A 24 7.94 0.63 -7.73
CA ASP A 24 8.21 1.65 -8.73
C ASP A 24 7.55 2.99 -8.36
N ALA A 25 8.35 3.97 -8.01
CA ALA A 25 7.89 5.31 -7.66
C ALA A 25 7.15 6.03 -8.81
N ALA A 26 7.43 5.67 -10.06
CA ALA A 26 6.78 6.25 -11.23
C ALA A 26 5.48 5.52 -11.61
N GLY A 27 5.46 4.20 -11.52
CA GLY A 27 4.33 3.38 -11.99
C GLY A 27 3.27 3.09 -10.93
N PHE A 28 3.67 2.88 -9.67
CA PHE A 28 2.73 2.51 -8.61
C PHE A 28 1.63 3.55 -8.34
N PRO A 29 1.89 4.87 -8.36
CA PRO A 29 0.84 5.87 -8.12
C PRO A 29 -0.39 5.71 -9.02
N ALA A 30 -0.22 5.34 -10.28
CA ALA A 30 -1.32 5.11 -11.20
C ALA A 30 -2.22 3.91 -10.81
N CYS A 31 -1.71 3.01 -9.96
CA CYS A 31 -2.47 1.86 -9.48
C CYS A 31 -3.29 2.18 -8.23
N PHE A 32 -2.82 3.11 -7.39
CA PHE A 32 -3.51 3.50 -6.16
C PHE A 32 -4.38 4.73 -6.39
N ASP A 33 -5.60 4.52 -6.88
CA ASP A 33 -6.57 5.58 -7.17
C ASP A 33 -7.47 5.96 -5.98
N GLY A 34 -7.23 5.34 -4.82
CA GLY A 34 -7.99 5.59 -3.59
C GLY A 34 -9.39 4.99 -3.60
N TYR A 35 -10.16 5.31 -2.59
CA TYR A 35 -11.58 4.98 -2.49
C TYR A 35 -12.25 5.79 -1.38
N GLY A 36 -13.33 6.47 -1.70
CA GLY A 36 -14.09 7.28 -0.73
C GLY A 36 -13.20 8.34 -0.05
N LEU A 37 -13.00 8.21 1.25
CA LEU A 37 -12.18 9.13 2.05
C LEU A 37 -10.67 8.84 1.96
N ILE A 38 -10.26 7.75 1.34
CA ILE A 38 -8.84 7.45 1.11
C ILE A 38 -8.42 8.08 -0.21
N PRO A 39 -7.51 9.07 -0.20
CA PRO A 39 -7.11 9.76 -1.42
C PRO A 39 -6.26 8.88 -2.33
N ALA A 40 -6.27 9.19 -3.62
CA ALA A 40 -5.33 8.63 -4.59
C ALA A 40 -3.91 9.10 -4.28
N ILE A 41 -2.92 8.29 -4.64
CA ILE A 41 -1.51 8.71 -4.66
C ILE A 41 -1.26 9.47 -5.96
N ARG A 42 -0.74 10.70 -5.87
CA ARG A 42 -0.38 11.51 -7.03
C ARG A 42 1.05 11.26 -7.49
N SER A 43 1.99 11.19 -6.55
CA SER A 43 3.40 10.90 -6.84
C SER A 43 4.13 10.36 -5.61
N ILE A 44 5.23 9.66 -5.87
CA ILE A 44 6.14 9.15 -4.84
C ILE A 44 7.54 9.69 -5.15
N ARG A 45 8.24 10.18 -4.13
CA ARG A 45 9.62 10.68 -4.26
C ARG A 45 10.51 10.05 -3.20
N LEU A 46 11.72 9.72 -3.59
CA LEU A 46 12.79 9.26 -2.71
C LEU A 46 14.11 9.85 -3.18
N ALA A 47 15.00 10.19 -2.23
CA ALA A 47 16.29 10.79 -2.53
C ALA A 47 17.38 9.77 -2.85
N GLU A 48 17.17 8.51 -2.45
CA GLU A 48 18.14 7.42 -2.57
C GLU A 48 17.48 6.19 -3.21
N PRO A 49 18.24 5.27 -3.81
CA PRO A 49 17.70 4.00 -4.29
C PRO A 49 16.98 3.25 -3.17
N LEU A 50 15.95 2.48 -3.54
CA LEU A 50 15.15 1.72 -2.59
C LEU A 50 16.02 0.74 -1.79
N ALA A 51 16.01 0.89 -0.47
CA ALA A 51 16.69 0.03 0.49
C ALA A 51 16.01 0.13 1.86
N VAL A 52 16.31 -0.80 2.75
CA VAL A 52 15.86 -0.72 4.15
C VAL A 52 16.38 0.58 4.79
N GLY A 53 15.49 1.31 5.45
CA GLY A 53 15.77 2.60 6.10
C GLY A 53 15.50 3.82 5.22
N VAL A 54 15.40 3.67 3.91
CA VAL A 54 15.04 4.77 3.00
C VAL A 54 13.63 5.25 3.27
N VAL A 55 13.42 6.56 3.23
CA VAL A 55 12.10 7.18 3.37
C VAL A 55 11.60 7.59 1.99
N ARG A 56 10.42 7.11 1.63
CA ARG A 56 9.67 7.55 0.46
C ARG A 56 8.63 8.58 0.90
N HIS A 57 8.53 9.68 0.17
CA HIS A 57 7.51 10.70 0.40
C HIS A 57 6.34 10.47 -0.54
N ILE A 58 5.17 10.22 0.03
CA ILE A 58 3.93 9.93 -0.69
C ILE A 58 3.11 11.20 -0.76
N TYR A 59 2.93 11.73 -1.96
CA TYR A 59 2.11 12.91 -2.23
C TYR A 59 0.73 12.47 -2.71
N ASN A 60 -0.30 12.78 -1.93
CA ASN A 60 -1.67 12.39 -2.21
C ASN A 60 -2.46 13.47 -2.98
N ALA A 61 -3.55 13.06 -3.59
CA ALA A 61 -4.42 13.96 -4.37
C ALA A 61 -5.10 15.05 -3.52
N ASP A 62 -5.27 14.83 -2.22
CA ASP A 62 -5.79 15.81 -1.25
C ASP A 62 -4.72 16.79 -0.72
N ASN A 63 -3.52 16.77 -1.30
CA ASN A 63 -2.33 17.53 -0.92
C ASN A 63 -1.67 17.08 0.40
N SER A 64 -2.13 16.02 1.04
CA SER A 64 -1.42 15.43 2.17
C SER A 64 -0.11 14.78 1.71
N VAL A 65 0.89 14.79 2.59
CA VAL A 65 2.19 14.16 2.35
C VAL A 65 2.47 13.19 3.50
N LEU A 66 2.73 11.93 3.16
CA LEU A 66 3.05 10.88 4.10
C LEU A 66 4.51 10.45 3.96
N ASN A 67 5.09 9.98 5.05
CA ASN A 67 6.43 9.40 5.08
C ASN A 67 6.31 7.89 5.19
N GLU A 68 6.91 7.19 4.26
CA GLU A 68 6.94 5.74 4.18
C GLU A 68 8.38 5.28 4.37
N ARG A 69 8.70 4.78 5.56
CA ARG A 69 10.03 4.24 5.86
C ARG A 69 10.07 2.76 5.57
N VAL A 70 10.91 2.37 4.64
CA VAL A 70 11.11 0.98 4.22
C VAL A 70 11.76 0.17 5.35
N THR A 71 11.16 -0.97 5.70
CA THR A 71 11.65 -1.87 6.74
C THR A 71 12.10 -3.22 6.20
N VAL A 72 11.54 -3.67 5.07
CA VAL A 72 11.93 -4.92 4.40
C VAL A 72 11.94 -4.71 2.88
N VAL A 73 13.00 -5.16 2.24
CA VAL A 73 13.09 -5.33 0.78
C VAL A 73 13.69 -6.71 0.52
N ASP A 74 12.87 -7.67 0.20
CA ASP A 74 13.25 -9.03 -0.13
C ASP A 74 12.61 -9.41 -1.48
N LYS A 75 13.28 -9.02 -2.55
CA LYS A 75 12.79 -9.20 -3.91
C LYS A 75 12.93 -10.68 -4.35
N PRO A 76 11.89 -11.26 -4.96
CA PRO A 76 10.57 -10.69 -5.28
C PRO A 76 9.47 -11.10 -4.29
N HIS A 77 9.81 -11.43 -3.03
CA HIS A 77 8.92 -12.12 -2.12
C HIS A 77 8.22 -11.21 -1.09
N ARG A 78 8.92 -10.16 -0.61
CA ARG A 78 8.40 -9.35 0.49
C ARG A 78 8.86 -7.90 0.42
N HIS A 79 7.93 -6.98 0.70
CA HIS A 79 8.20 -5.57 0.94
C HIS A 79 7.37 -5.09 2.12
N ALA A 80 8.01 -4.41 3.07
CA ALA A 80 7.32 -3.87 4.22
C ALA A 80 7.81 -2.46 4.54
N TYR A 81 6.92 -1.65 5.12
CA TYR A 81 7.22 -0.27 5.47
C TYR A 81 6.31 0.25 6.58
N ILE A 82 6.75 1.33 7.22
CA ILE A 82 6.01 2.09 8.22
C ILE A 82 5.58 3.41 7.61
N LEU A 83 4.28 3.68 7.64
CA LEU A 83 3.66 4.91 7.18
C LEU A 83 3.39 5.84 8.35
N SER A 84 3.82 7.09 8.24
CA SER A 84 3.68 8.12 9.27
C SER A 84 3.49 9.49 8.64
N GLY A 85 3.31 10.53 9.48
CA GLY A 85 3.12 11.89 8.99
C GLY A 85 1.69 12.20 8.57
N PHE A 86 0.72 11.45 9.07
CA PHE A 86 -0.70 11.73 8.81
C PHE A 86 -1.06 13.15 9.22
N GLN A 87 -1.85 13.82 8.38
CA GLN A 87 -2.36 15.16 8.63
C GLN A 87 -3.79 15.13 9.16
N ALA A 88 -4.19 16.22 9.81
CA ALA A 88 -5.57 16.36 10.31
C ALA A 88 -6.58 16.33 9.15
N PRO A 89 -7.76 15.74 9.35
CA PRO A 89 -8.26 15.15 10.60
C PRO A 89 -7.80 13.71 10.85
N PHE A 90 -7.19 13.01 9.88
CA PHE A 90 -6.84 11.60 10.01
C PHE A 90 -5.80 11.35 11.13
N SER A 91 -4.87 12.30 11.34
CA SER A 91 -3.89 12.23 12.43
C SER A 91 -4.50 12.22 13.84
N TRP A 92 -5.74 12.68 14.00
CA TRP A 92 -6.46 12.57 15.26
C TRP A 92 -6.93 11.14 15.56
N LEU A 93 -6.99 10.30 14.54
CA LEU A 93 -7.49 8.94 14.60
C LEU A 93 -6.37 7.90 14.61
N VAL A 94 -5.36 8.11 13.76
CA VAL A 94 -4.29 7.14 13.49
C VAL A 94 -2.92 7.79 13.67
N ARG A 95 -2.04 7.10 14.40
CA ARG A 95 -0.64 7.52 14.61
C ARG A 95 0.28 7.03 13.52
N GLN A 96 0.10 5.76 13.11
CA GLN A 96 1.03 5.02 12.28
C GLN A 96 0.30 3.89 11.54
N GLY A 97 0.79 3.57 10.35
CA GLY A 97 0.42 2.36 9.60
C GLY A 97 1.64 1.50 9.35
N GLU A 98 1.50 0.18 9.48
CA GLU A 98 2.53 -0.80 9.15
C GLU A 98 2.01 -1.67 8.01
N ALA A 99 2.70 -1.64 6.87
CA ALA A 99 2.32 -2.43 5.70
C ALA A 99 3.28 -3.59 5.50
N ASP A 100 2.73 -4.73 5.10
CA ASP A 100 3.49 -5.92 4.73
C ASP A 100 2.89 -6.52 3.45
N TRP A 101 3.69 -6.56 2.39
CA TRP A 101 3.38 -7.18 1.12
C TRP A 101 4.12 -8.50 1.00
N ARG A 102 3.40 -9.55 0.65
CA ARG A 102 3.96 -10.88 0.43
C ARG A 102 3.50 -11.44 -0.91
N LEU A 103 4.45 -11.93 -1.68
CA LEU A 103 4.24 -12.55 -2.97
C LEU A 103 4.65 -14.01 -2.89
N SER A 104 3.70 -14.90 -3.17
CA SER A 104 3.91 -16.36 -3.13
C SER A 104 3.60 -16.96 -4.50
N GLU A 105 4.56 -17.67 -5.08
CA GLU A 105 4.32 -18.41 -6.32
C GLU A 105 3.24 -19.47 -6.12
N LYS A 106 2.32 -19.52 -7.06
CA LYS A 106 1.25 -20.51 -7.14
C LYS A 106 1.22 -21.13 -8.52
N SER A 107 0.52 -22.25 -8.64
CA SER A 107 0.26 -22.85 -9.96
C SER A 107 -0.46 -21.84 -10.86
N GLY A 108 0.21 -21.40 -11.91
CA GLY A 108 -0.34 -20.46 -12.90
C GLY A 108 -0.21 -18.98 -12.56
N GLY A 109 0.59 -18.59 -11.55
CA GLY A 109 0.82 -17.19 -11.25
C GLY A 109 1.35 -16.91 -9.85
N THR A 110 0.92 -15.79 -9.27
CA THR A 110 1.40 -15.32 -7.97
C THR A 110 0.22 -14.88 -7.10
N GLU A 111 0.18 -15.36 -5.88
CA GLU A 111 -0.72 -14.81 -4.86
C GLU A 111 -0.03 -13.63 -4.19
N VAL A 112 -0.68 -12.47 -4.24
CA VAL A 112 -0.25 -11.25 -3.57
C VAL A 112 -1.13 -11.02 -2.35
N SER A 113 -0.53 -10.94 -1.18
CA SER A 113 -1.17 -10.60 0.08
C SER A 113 -0.61 -9.28 0.59
N TRP A 114 -1.49 -8.32 0.83
CA TRP A 114 -1.15 -7.01 1.37
C TRP A 114 -1.92 -6.78 2.66
N THR A 115 -1.20 -6.64 3.77
CA THR A 115 -1.77 -6.30 5.06
C THR A 115 -1.34 -4.90 5.49
N TYR A 116 -2.25 -4.21 6.16
CA TYR A 116 -2.01 -2.89 6.76
C TYR A 116 -2.51 -2.91 8.20
N GLU A 117 -1.62 -2.66 9.15
CA GLU A 117 -1.94 -2.55 10.56
C GLU A 117 -1.85 -1.09 11.00
N PHE A 118 -2.98 -0.49 11.38
CA PHE A 118 -3.07 0.90 11.82
C PHE A 118 -3.10 0.99 13.34
N THR A 119 -2.15 1.74 13.91
CA THR A 119 -2.10 2.05 15.34
C THR A 119 -2.94 3.30 15.61
N LEU A 120 -3.95 3.18 16.46
CA LEU A 120 -4.87 4.26 16.79
C LEU A 120 -4.28 5.22 17.83
N THR A 121 -4.78 6.46 17.84
CA THR A 121 -4.41 7.48 18.83
C THR A 121 -4.94 7.17 20.21
N SER A 122 -6.16 6.61 20.29
CA SER A 122 -6.80 6.16 21.52
C SER A 122 -7.82 5.05 21.24
N ALA A 123 -8.26 4.36 22.30
CA ALA A 123 -9.32 3.37 22.19
C ALA A 123 -10.69 3.98 21.88
N LEU A 124 -10.89 5.26 22.22
CA LEU A 124 -12.17 5.96 22.03
C LEU A 124 -12.51 6.17 20.55
N VAL A 125 -11.49 6.29 19.69
CA VAL A 125 -11.68 6.47 18.23
C VAL A 125 -11.92 5.15 17.50
N PHE A 126 -11.84 4.00 18.17
CA PHE A 126 -11.90 2.69 17.55
C PHE A 126 -13.15 2.46 16.68
N PRO A 127 -14.39 2.75 17.13
CA PRO A 127 -15.58 2.47 16.31
C PRO A 127 -15.55 3.24 14.99
N LEU A 128 -15.16 4.52 15.02
CA LEU A 128 -15.05 5.35 13.84
C LEU A 128 -13.94 4.88 12.91
N CYS A 129 -12.76 4.59 13.47
CA CYS A 129 -11.62 4.07 12.70
C CYS A 129 -11.93 2.72 12.07
N PHE A 130 -12.62 1.84 12.79
CA PHE A 130 -13.00 0.53 12.28
C PHE A 130 -13.88 0.65 11.03
N LEU A 131 -14.91 1.49 11.08
CA LEU A 131 -15.78 1.74 9.92
C LEU A 131 -14.98 2.35 8.76
N LEU A 132 -14.20 3.38 9.03
CA LEU A 132 -13.42 4.09 8.01
C LEU A 132 -12.41 3.17 7.34
N LEU A 133 -11.61 2.46 8.12
CA LEU A 133 -10.54 1.61 7.59
C LEU A 133 -11.09 0.36 6.91
N LYS A 134 -12.07 -0.31 7.53
CA LYS A 134 -12.66 -1.52 6.94
C LYS A 134 -13.47 -1.23 5.68
N PHE A 135 -14.15 -0.09 5.64
CA PHE A 135 -15.01 0.24 4.50
C PHE A 135 -14.24 0.93 3.37
N PHE A 136 -13.37 1.90 3.69
CA PHE A 136 -12.68 2.67 2.66
C PHE A 136 -11.27 2.15 2.36
N MET A 137 -10.43 1.95 3.37
CA MET A 137 -9.03 1.54 3.13
C MET A 137 -8.95 0.15 2.52
N GLN A 138 -9.72 -0.80 3.03
CA GLN A 138 -9.71 -2.16 2.49
C GLN A 138 -10.18 -2.21 1.03
N GLN A 139 -11.18 -1.38 0.66
CA GLN A 139 -11.61 -1.26 -0.73
C GLN A 139 -10.53 -0.59 -1.61
N ALA A 140 -9.87 0.45 -1.10
CA ALA A 140 -8.76 1.09 -1.81
C ALA A 140 -7.61 0.10 -2.10
N MET A 141 -7.27 -0.75 -1.13
CA MET A 141 -6.27 -1.80 -1.29
C MET A 141 -6.67 -2.83 -2.35
N GLN A 142 -7.92 -3.30 -2.31
CA GLN A 142 -8.43 -4.27 -3.28
C GLN A 142 -8.44 -3.72 -4.71
N ARG A 143 -8.86 -2.46 -4.88
CA ARG A 143 -8.82 -1.77 -6.18
C ARG A 143 -7.40 -1.60 -6.70
N CYS A 144 -6.46 -1.25 -5.80
CA CYS A 144 -5.05 -1.14 -6.15
C CYS A 144 -4.50 -2.46 -6.70
N LEU A 145 -4.76 -3.58 -6.02
CA LEU A 145 -4.32 -4.89 -6.50
C LEU A 145 -4.95 -5.26 -7.86
N ALA A 146 -6.22 -4.92 -8.07
CA ALA A 146 -6.88 -5.14 -9.36
C ALA A 146 -6.24 -4.31 -10.49
N ASN A 147 -5.92 -3.05 -10.22
CA ASN A 147 -5.25 -2.17 -11.18
C ASN A 147 -3.84 -2.67 -11.50
N MET A 148 -3.09 -3.11 -10.49
CA MET A 148 -1.76 -3.69 -10.67
C MET A 148 -1.81 -4.96 -11.53
N ASP A 149 -2.78 -5.83 -11.30
CA ASP A 149 -2.97 -7.06 -12.07
C ASP A 149 -3.22 -6.75 -13.56
N GLN A 150 -4.02 -5.75 -13.86
CA GLN A 150 -4.24 -5.31 -15.25
C GLN A 150 -2.95 -4.80 -15.90
N VAL A 151 -2.17 -3.99 -15.19
CA VAL A 151 -0.89 -3.47 -15.71
C VAL A 151 0.10 -4.60 -15.99
N CYS A 152 0.22 -5.56 -15.07
CA CYS A 152 1.12 -6.70 -15.24
C CYS A 152 0.66 -7.64 -16.36
N SER A 153 -0.66 -7.86 -16.50
CA SER A 153 -1.22 -8.71 -17.57
C SER A 153 -1.00 -8.12 -18.96
N ASN A 154 -1.17 -6.80 -19.11
CA ASN A 154 -0.96 -6.11 -20.38
C ASN A 154 0.50 -6.18 -20.85
N LYS A 155 1.46 -6.10 -19.91
CA LYS A 155 2.90 -6.23 -20.23
C LYS A 155 3.33 -7.63 -20.67
N ASN A 156 2.55 -8.67 -20.35
CA ASN A 156 2.82 -10.03 -20.76
C ASN A 156 2.30 -10.36 -22.18
N THR A 157 1.56 -9.43 -22.81
CA THR A 157 0.94 -9.63 -24.13
C THR A 157 1.75 -8.99 -25.27
N ASP A 158 2.75 -8.17 -24.94
CA ASP A 158 3.72 -7.54 -25.87
C ASP A 158 5.06 -8.29 -25.85
#